data_c744c8eaa74c41b5eae980ae8e37b97b
#
_entry.id   c744c8eaa74c41b5eae980ae8e37b97b
#
_cell.length_a   1.000
_cell.length_b   1.000
_cell.length_c   1.000
_cell.angle_alpha   90.00
_cell.angle_beta   90.00
_cell.angle_gamma   90.00
#
_symmetry.space_group_name_H-M   'P 1'
#
loop_
_entity.id
_entity.type
_entity.pdbx_description
1 polymer ?
#
loop_
_entity_poly.entity_id
_entity_poly.type
_entity_poly.pdbx_seq_one_letter_code
_entity_poly.pdbx_strand_id
1 'polypeptide(L)'
;MKKIIFSILVLFGIFVSSFAQLPSVVLKDINGKSVDTALLQNDGKPFIISFFATWCKPCNRELKAISEVYADWQEETGVKVIAISIDQAQNIQKVKPLVDGNGWEYEVLLDPNSDFKRAMGVNLIPHVFIVDGDGKIAMSRSGYTEGGEEHLIEKVRELIAAKGESK
;
A
#
# COMPACT_ATOMS: atom_id res chain seq x y z
N MET A 1 -25.48 47.38 42.73
CA MET A 1 -25.43 45.89 42.54
C MET A 1 -25.04 45.61 41.10
N LYS A 2 -23.76 45.35 40.83
CA LYS A 2 -23.26 45.09 39.46
C LYS A 2 -23.29 43.58 39.21
N LYS A 3 -24.11 43.13 38.23
CA LYS A 3 -24.17 41.74 37.78
C LYS A 3 -23.00 41.49 36.84
N ILE A 4 -22.03 40.68 37.29
CA ILE A 4 -20.93 40.20 36.47
C ILE A 4 -21.46 38.98 35.72
N ILE A 5 -21.63 39.13 34.40
CA ILE A 5 -21.97 38.02 33.48
C ILE A 5 -20.64 37.36 33.08
N PHE A 6 -20.40 36.16 33.63
CA PHE A 6 -19.25 35.32 33.24
C PHE A 6 -19.58 34.61 31.94
N SER A 7 -19.04 35.13 30.85
CA SER A 7 -19.17 34.48 29.52
C SER A 7 -18.17 33.33 29.45
N ILE A 8 -18.64 32.10 29.60
CA ILE A 8 -17.85 30.88 29.39
C ILE A 8 -17.74 30.64 27.89
N LEU A 9 -16.60 31.02 27.31
CA LEU A 9 -16.23 30.69 25.94
C LEU A 9 -15.81 29.22 25.91
N VAL A 10 -16.73 28.33 25.49
CA VAL A 10 -16.42 26.92 25.24
C VAL A 10 -15.63 26.85 23.93
N LEU A 11 -14.30 26.73 24.04
CA LEU A 11 -13.44 26.41 22.91
C LEU A 11 -13.70 24.93 22.53
N PHE A 12 -14.52 24.73 21.53
CA PHE A 12 -14.69 23.43 20.89
C PHE A 12 -13.44 23.16 20.04
N GLY A 13 -12.45 22.49 20.63
CA GLY A 13 -11.25 22.05 19.94
C GLY A 13 -11.64 21.04 18.85
N ILE A 14 -11.60 21.47 17.60
CA ILE A 14 -11.71 20.57 16.45
C ILE A 14 -10.43 19.74 16.44
N PHE A 15 -10.51 18.51 16.97
CA PHE A 15 -9.48 17.51 16.76
C PHE A 15 -9.45 17.14 15.27
N VAL A 16 -8.64 17.83 14.50
CA VAL A 16 -8.29 17.40 13.15
C VAL A 16 -7.36 16.19 13.32
N SER A 17 -7.94 14.99 13.28
CA SER A 17 -7.14 13.77 13.17
C SER A 17 -6.39 13.84 11.84
N SER A 18 -5.10 14.19 11.90
CA SER A 18 -4.20 14.11 10.75
C SER A 18 -4.02 12.62 10.44
N PHE A 19 -4.83 12.10 9.54
CA PHE A 19 -4.58 10.78 8.96
C PHE A 19 -3.29 10.90 8.14
N ALA A 20 -2.32 10.06 8.43
CA ALA A 20 -1.13 9.93 7.61
C ALA A 20 -1.55 9.31 6.26
N GLN A 21 -1.94 10.16 5.33
CA GLN A 21 -2.24 9.76 3.95
C GLN A 21 -0.96 9.36 3.24
N LEU A 22 -1.09 8.42 2.30
CA LEU A 22 0.01 8.11 1.39
C LEU A 22 0.46 9.38 0.65
N PRO A 23 1.75 9.55 0.39
CA PRO A 23 2.25 10.69 -0.39
C PRO A 23 1.60 10.74 -1.77
N SER A 24 1.25 11.96 -2.23
CA SER A 24 0.70 12.17 -3.57
C SER A 24 1.83 12.21 -4.59
N VAL A 25 1.87 11.20 -5.45
CA VAL A 25 2.74 11.11 -6.63
C VAL A 25 1.91 10.55 -7.77
N VAL A 26 1.96 11.18 -8.94
CA VAL A 26 1.25 10.68 -10.12
C VAL A 26 2.13 9.65 -10.84
N LEU A 27 1.74 8.40 -10.78
CA LEU A 27 2.35 7.28 -11.48
C LEU A 27 1.49 6.87 -12.68
N LYS A 28 2.02 5.97 -13.53
CA LYS A 28 1.23 5.29 -14.56
C LYS A 28 1.12 3.82 -14.24
N ASP A 29 -0.01 3.22 -14.56
CA ASP A 29 -0.12 1.76 -14.59
C ASP A 29 0.58 1.20 -15.85
N ILE A 30 0.67 -0.13 -15.95
CA ILE A 30 1.28 -0.82 -17.10
C ILE A 30 0.50 -0.66 -18.42
N ASN A 31 -0.69 -0.04 -18.38
CA ASN A 31 -1.52 0.27 -19.54
C ASN A 31 -1.50 1.76 -19.89
N GLY A 32 -0.72 2.57 -19.13
CA GLY A 32 -0.53 4.00 -19.36
C GLY A 32 -1.54 4.92 -18.68
N LYS A 33 -2.47 4.40 -17.87
CA LYS A 33 -3.43 5.19 -17.08
C LYS A 33 -2.70 5.88 -15.92
N SER A 34 -2.96 7.16 -15.70
CA SER A 34 -2.43 7.90 -14.56
C SER A 34 -3.18 7.58 -13.27
N VAL A 35 -2.43 7.37 -12.19
CA VAL A 35 -2.91 7.07 -10.84
C VAL A 35 -2.19 7.96 -9.84
N ASP A 36 -2.93 8.71 -9.02
CA ASP A 36 -2.37 9.43 -7.87
C ASP A 36 -2.28 8.49 -6.67
N THR A 37 -1.08 8.31 -6.14
CA THR A 37 -0.82 7.39 -5.03
C THR A 37 -1.51 7.79 -3.73
N ALA A 38 -1.85 9.06 -3.53
CA ALA A 38 -2.66 9.50 -2.38
C ALA A 38 -4.10 8.98 -2.42
N LEU A 39 -4.57 8.56 -3.61
CA LEU A 39 -5.92 8.03 -3.81
C LEU A 39 -5.98 6.50 -3.81
N LEU A 40 -4.84 5.83 -3.55
CA LEU A 40 -4.83 4.37 -3.43
C LEU A 40 -5.67 3.94 -2.24
N GLN A 41 -6.59 3.03 -2.48
CA GLN A 41 -7.53 2.53 -1.47
C GLN A 41 -8.11 1.18 -1.89
N ASN A 42 -8.81 0.51 -0.98
CA ASN A 42 -9.46 -0.77 -1.19
C ASN A 42 -10.84 -0.84 -0.50
N ASP A 43 -11.71 0.13 -0.77
CA ASP A 43 -13.09 0.19 -0.26
C ASP A 43 -13.20 -0.03 1.26
N GLY A 44 -12.29 0.60 2.00
CA GLY A 44 -12.23 0.51 3.46
C GLY A 44 -11.65 -0.82 3.98
N LYS A 45 -11.10 -1.67 3.11
CA LYS A 45 -10.35 -2.88 3.47
C LYS A 45 -8.85 -2.62 3.42
N PRO A 46 -8.03 -3.42 4.11
CA PRO A 46 -6.58 -3.36 3.99
C PRO A 46 -6.10 -3.65 2.57
N PHE A 47 -4.93 -3.10 2.22
CA PHE A 47 -4.23 -3.41 0.98
C PHE A 47 -2.71 -3.44 1.18
N ILE A 48 -2.03 -4.08 0.25
CA ILE A 48 -0.59 -4.30 0.28
C ILE A 48 0.06 -3.48 -0.83
N ILE A 49 1.11 -2.72 -0.51
CA ILE A 49 1.99 -2.06 -1.49
C ILE A 49 3.32 -2.77 -1.47
N SER A 50 3.78 -3.33 -2.59
CA SER A 50 5.09 -3.98 -2.72
C SER A 50 5.95 -3.27 -3.74
N PHE A 51 7.10 -2.75 -3.32
CA PHE A 51 8.12 -2.15 -4.20
C PHE A 51 9.06 -3.22 -4.74
N PHE A 52 9.17 -3.27 -6.07
CA PHE A 52 9.97 -4.26 -6.79
C PHE A 52 10.69 -3.67 -8.00
N ALA A 53 11.52 -4.49 -8.65
CA ALA A 53 12.07 -4.22 -9.98
C ALA A 53 12.23 -5.54 -10.74
N THR A 54 12.22 -5.47 -12.07
CA THR A 54 12.37 -6.67 -12.93
C THR A 54 13.67 -7.42 -12.72
N TRP A 55 14.74 -6.73 -12.33
CA TRP A 55 16.07 -7.28 -12.03
C TRP A 55 16.23 -7.77 -10.57
N CYS A 56 15.26 -7.50 -9.69
CA CYS A 56 15.30 -7.87 -8.28
C CYS A 56 14.79 -9.30 -8.07
N LYS A 57 15.71 -10.27 -8.00
CA LYS A 57 15.35 -11.68 -7.82
C LYS A 57 14.52 -11.97 -6.56
N PRO A 58 14.86 -11.46 -5.34
CA PRO A 58 14.03 -11.71 -4.17
C PRO A 58 12.64 -11.06 -4.27
N CYS A 59 12.51 -9.88 -4.94
CA CYS A 59 11.21 -9.26 -5.20
C CYS A 59 10.32 -10.15 -6.06
N ASN A 60 10.88 -10.69 -7.14
CA ASN A 60 10.15 -11.55 -8.07
C ASN A 60 9.72 -12.87 -7.41
N ARG A 61 10.53 -13.41 -6.47
CA ARG A 61 10.14 -14.59 -5.67
C ARG A 61 8.99 -14.27 -4.72
N GLU A 62 9.04 -13.13 -4.02
CA GLU A 62 7.97 -12.68 -3.13
C GLU A 62 6.65 -12.49 -3.90
N LEU A 63 6.68 -11.72 -4.98
CA LEU A 63 5.49 -11.48 -5.80
C LEU A 63 4.96 -12.77 -6.43
N LYS A 64 5.83 -13.70 -6.84
CA LYS A 64 5.40 -15.00 -7.32
C LYS A 64 4.71 -15.82 -6.21
N ALA A 65 5.30 -15.91 -5.03
CA ALA A 65 4.70 -16.63 -3.90
C ALA A 65 3.33 -16.04 -3.53
N ILE A 66 3.21 -14.70 -3.50
CA ILE A 66 1.92 -14.04 -3.31
C ILE A 66 0.94 -14.41 -4.42
N SER A 67 1.36 -14.46 -5.70
CA SER A 67 0.46 -14.75 -6.82
C SER A 67 -0.16 -16.14 -6.75
N GLU A 68 0.56 -17.11 -6.18
CA GLU A 68 0.09 -18.50 -6.04
C GLU A 68 -1.08 -18.63 -5.04
N VAL A 69 -1.22 -17.68 -4.12
CA VAL A 69 -2.25 -17.67 -3.06
C VAL A 69 -3.18 -16.45 -3.12
N TYR A 70 -2.99 -15.57 -4.10
CA TYR A 70 -3.68 -14.27 -4.15
C TYR A 70 -5.20 -14.41 -4.31
N ALA A 71 -5.66 -15.35 -5.13
CA ALA A 71 -7.09 -15.60 -5.32
C ALA A 71 -7.77 -16.01 -4.00
N ASP A 72 -7.13 -16.90 -3.23
CA ASP A 72 -7.64 -17.34 -1.92
C ASP A 72 -7.66 -16.16 -0.91
N TRP A 73 -6.61 -15.32 -0.93
CA TRP A 73 -6.56 -14.12 -0.09
C TRP A 73 -7.66 -13.12 -0.42
N GLN A 74 -7.95 -12.94 -1.71
CA GLN A 74 -9.02 -12.05 -2.15
C GLN A 74 -10.39 -12.59 -1.78
N GLU A 75 -10.63 -13.89 -1.93
CA GLU A 75 -11.88 -14.52 -1.54
C GLU A 75 -12.12 -14.41 -0.02
N GLU A 76 -11.09 -14.68 0.79
CA GLU A 76 -11.16 -14.65 2.24
C GLU A 76 -11.29 -13.24 2.82
N THR A 77 -10.45 -12.29 2.34
CA THR A 77 -10.25 -10.99 2.99
C THR A 77 -10.63 -9.80 2.12
N GLY A 78 -10.70 -9.99 0.82
CA GLY A 78 -10.83 -8.92 -0.16
C GLY A 78 -9.60 -8.02 -0.24
N VAL A 79 -8.42 -8.50 0.21
CA VAL A 79 -7.17 -7.73 0.14
C VAL A 79 -6.80 -7.44 -1.30
N LYS A 80 -6.26 -6.24 -1.53
CA LYS A 80 -5.70 -5.81 -2.81
C LYS A 80 -4.18 -5.76 -2.71
N VAL A 81 -3.48 -6.19 -3.75
CA VAL A 81 -2.03 -6.01 -3.89
C VAL A 81 -1.77 -4.99 -4.99
N ILE A 82 -0.92 -4.01 -4.69
CA ILE A 82 -0.45 -2.99 -5.63
C ILE A 82 1.07 -3.09 -5.67
N ALA A 83 1.60 -3.56 -6.80
CA ALA A 83 3.03 -3.68 -7.01
C ALA A 83 3.58 -2.41 -7.68
N ILE A 84 4.63 -1.82 -7.09
CA ILE A 84 5.26 -0.58 -7.59
C ILE A 84 6.62 -0.93 -8.19
N SER A 85 6.71 -0.88 -9.51
CA SER A 85 7.99 -1.07 -10.20
C SER A 85 8.84 0.19 -10.11
N ILE A 86 10.08 0.04 -9.65
CA ILE A 86 11.11 1.08 -9.66
C ILE A 86 12.09 0.93 -10.83
N ASP A 87 11.72 0.16 -11.86
CA ASP A 87 12.51 0.07 -13.08
C ASP A 87 12.61 1.44 -13.74
N GLN A 88 13.84 1.88 -14.02
CA GLN A 88 14.11 3.14 -14.68
C GLN A 88 13.60 3.14 -16.12
N ALA A 89 13.49 4.32 -16.74
CA ALA A 89 12.90 4.52 -18.06
C ALA A 89 13.45 3.58 -19.15
N GLN A 90 14.76 3.22 -19.11
CA GLN A 90 15.38 2.30 -20.06
C GLN A 90 14.96 0.83 -19.90
N ASN A 91 14.38 0.45 -18.72
CA ASN A 91 13.97 -0.90 -18.41
C ASN A 91 12.45 -1.07 -18.24
N ILE A 92 11.72 0.02 -18.23
CA ILE A 92 10.28 0.04 -17.92
C ILE A 92 9.46 -0.86 -18.87
N GLN A 93 9.89 -0.98 -20.13
CA GLN A 93 9.27 -1.86 -21.11
C GLN A 93 9.36 -3.37 -20.76
N LYS A 94 10.21 -3.75 -19.80
CA LYS A 94 10.34 -5.14 -19.32
C LYS A 94 9.27 -5.50 -18.28
N VAL A 95 8.63 -4.48 -17.65
CA VAL A 95 7.70 -4.71 -16.54
C VAL A 95 6.46 -5.46 -17.01
N LYS A 96 5.77 -4.95 -18.05
CA LYS A 96 4.56 -5.59 -18.54
C LYS A 96 4.79 -7.03 -19.01
N PRO A 97 5.83 -7.36 -19.81
CA PRO A 97 6.13 -8.75 -20.16
C PRO A 97 6.41 -9.66 -18.96
N LEU A 98 7.04 -9.13 -17.89
CA LEU A 98 7.26 -9.89 -16.67
C LEU A 98 5.93 -10.19 -15.96
N VAL A 99 5.06 -9.21 -15.83
CA VAL A 99 3.74 -9.34 -15.22
C VAL A 99 2.88 -10.35 -15.98
N ASP A 100 2.77 -10.18 -17.30
CA ASP A 100 1.98 -11.05 -18.17
C ASP A 100 2.54 -12.49 -18.17
N GLY A 101 3.87 -12.63 -18.23
CA GLY A 101 4.54 -13.95 -18.28
C GLY A 101 4.44 -14.74 -16.97
N ASN A 102 4.24 -14.07 -15.83
CA ASN A 102 4.00 -14.72 -14.53
C ASN A 102 2.51 -14.83 -14.19
N GLY A 103 1.61 -14.28 -15.00
CA GLY A 103 0.18 -14.27 -14.73
C GLY A 103 -0.19 -13.48 -13.46
N TRP A 104 0.54 -12.42 -13.14
CA TRP A 104 0.23 -11.60 -11.96
C TRP A 104 -1.02 -10.76 -12.18
N GLU A 105 -2.01 -10.94 -11.34
CA GLU A 105 -3.30 -10.24 -11.39
C GLU A 105 -3.34 -8.98 -10.52
N TYR A 106 -2.19 -8.54 -10.02
CA TYR A 106 -2.09 -7.32 -9.22
C TYR A 106 -2.23 -6.06 -10.07
N GLU A 107 -2.65 -4.98 -9.43
CA GLU A 107 -2.42 -3.65 -9.98
C GLU A 107 -0.91 -3.36 -9.97
N VAL A 108 -0.35 -2.95 -11.11
CA VAL A 108 1.07 -2.62 -11.22
C VAL A 108 1.23 -1.18 -11.67
N LEU A 109 1.95 -0.39 -10.86
CA LEU A 109 2.28 1.01 -11.14
C LEU A 109 3.77 1.16 -11.41
N LEU A 110 4.11 2.17 -12.20
CA LEU A 110 5.46 2.43 -12.69
C LEU A 110 5.99 3.71 -12.05
N ASP A 111 7.10 3.59 -11.29
CA ASP A 111 7.80 4.67 -10.61
C ASP A 111 9.23 4.83 -11.15
N PRO A 112 9.40 5.20 -12.45
CA PRO A 112 10.70 5.19 -13.14
C PRO A 112 11.72 6.16 -12.56
N ASN A 113 11.26 7.19 -11.87
CA ASN A 113 12.09 8.19 -11.20
C ASN A 113 12.29 7.89 -9.72
N SER A 114 11.67 6.83 -9.20
CA SER A 114 11.64 6.50 -7.76
C SER A 114 11.08 7.64 -6.89
N ASP A 115 10.11 8.41 -7.41
CA ASP A 115 9.51 9.53 -6.68
C ASP A 115 8.65 9.03 -5.52
N PHE A 116 7.78 8.07 -5.77
CA PHE A 116 6.95 7.45 -4.73
C PHE A 116 7.80 6.61 -3.77
N LYS A 117 8.78 5.86 -4.29
CA LYS A 117 9.75 5.13 -3.47
C LYS A 117 10.42 6.04 -2.45
N ARG A 118 10.93 7.22 -2.88
CA ARG A 118 11.57 8.19 -1.97
C ARG A 118 10.58 8.80 -1.00
N ALA A 119 9.40 9.18 -1.46
CA ALA A 119 8.36 9.76 -0.62
C ALA A 119 7.90 8.79 0.50
N MET A 120 7.91 7.48 0.23
CA MET A 120 7.62 6.41 1.19
C MET A 120 8.83 6.02 2.06
N GLY A 121 10.00 6.64 1.88
CA GLY A 121 11.21 6.34 2.66
C GLY A 121 11.81 4.96 2.37
N VAL A 122 11.52 4.36 1.22
CA VAL A 122 12.01 3.03 0.86
C VAL A 122 13.47 3.10 0.40
N ASN A 123 14.36 2.44 1.14
CA ASN A 123 15.79 2.36 0.81
C ASN A 123 16.13 1.08 0.03
N LEU A 124 15.63 -0.07 0.49
CA LEU A 124 15.93 -1.39 -0.06
C LEU A 124 14.65 -2.04 -0.58
N ILE A 125 14.76 -2.86 -1.63
CA ILE A 125 13.68 -3.72 -2.16
C ILE A 125 14.08 -5.20 -2.04
N PRO A 126 13.10 -6.11 -1.90
CA PRO A 126 11.67 -5.85 -1.79
C PRO A 126 11.34 -5.06 -0.52
N HIS A 127 10.37 -4.18 -0.61
CA HIS A 127 9.82 -3.47 0.54
C HIS A 127 8.31 -3.51 0.45
N VAL A 128 7.68 -3.96 1.53
CA VAL A 128 6.23 -4.13 1.60
C VAL A 128 5.65 -3.25 2.69
N PHE A 129 4.57 -2.56 2.37
CA PHE A 129 3.69 -1.92 3.35
C PHE A 129 2.33 -2.62 3.35
N ILE A 130 1.74 -2.76 4.53
CA ILE A 130 0.31 -3.02 4.67
C ILE A 130 -0.33 -1.72 5.12
N VAL A 131 -1.31 -1.28 4.36
CA VAL A 131 -2.12 -0.09 4.65
C VAL A 131 -3.49 -0.57 5.10
N ASP A 132 -3.98 -0.04 6.21
CA ASP A 132 -5.30 -0.39 6.73
C ASP A 132 -6.43 0.24 5.91
N GLY A 133 -7.67 -0.09 6.24
CA GLY A 133 -8.83 0.43 5.54
C GLY A 133 -9.10 1.93 5.72
N ASP A 134 -8.34 2.60 6.58
CA ASP A 134 -8.40 4.03 6.83
C ASP A 134 -7.21 4.79 6.21
N GLY A 135 -6.35 4.08 5.45
CA GLY A 135 -5.21 4.65 4.74
C GLY A 135 -3.95 4.80 5.59
N LYS A 136 -3.90 4.21 6.80
CA LYS A 136 -2.72 4.25 7.66
C LYS A 136 -1.79 3.07 7.39
N ILE A 137 -0.49 3.31 7.42
CA ILE A 137 0.50 2.24 7.35
C ILE A 137 0.48 1.46 8.67
N ALA A 138 0.01 0.21 8.59
CA ALA A 138 -0.09 -0.71 9.72
C ALA A 138 1.14 -1.63 9.85
N MET A 139 1.89 -1.84 8.75
CA MET A 139 3.10 -2.64 8.73
C MET A 139 4.05 -2.13 7.63
N SER A 140 5.35 -2.23 7.89
CA SER A 140 6.44 -1.95 6.95
C SER A 140 7.53 -3.01 7.11
N ARG A 141 7.94 -3.64 6.02
CA ARG A 141 8.97 -4.70 6.02
C ARG A 141 9.87 -4.58 4.80
N SER A 142 11.18 -4.71 5.01
CA SER A 142 12.18 -4.83 3.93
C SER A 142 12.72 -6.26 3.86
N GLY A 143 13.07 -6.70 2.64
CA GLY A 143 13.60 -8.02 2.38
C GLY A 143 12.50 -9.10 2.31
N TYR A 144 12.88 -10.25 1.73
CA TYR A 144 12.02 -11.42 1.60
C TYR A 144 12.77 -12.69 1.98
N THR A 145 12.14 -13.54 2.74
CA THR A 145 12.49 -14.94 3.00
C THR A 145 11.32 -15.81 2.60
N GLU A 146 11.55 -17.03 2.13
CA GLU A 146 10.50 -17.98 1.77
C GLU A 146 9.52 -18.19 2.92
N GLY A 147 8.22 -18.18 2.61
CA GLY A 147 7.15 -18.21 3.60
C GLY A 147 6.83 -16.86 4.25
N GLY A 148 7.60 -15.80 3.92
CA GLY A 148 7.38 -14.46 4.48
C GLY A 148 6.06 -13.81 4.05
N GLU A 149 5.46 -14.27 2.96
CA GLU A 149 4.14 -13.83 2.49
C GLU A 149 3.02 -14.20 3.48
N GLU A 150 3.16 -15.31 4.23
CA GLU A 150 2.19 -15.71 5.25
C GLU A 150 1.97 -14.62 6.31
N HIS A 151 3.04 -13.94 6.72
CA HIS A 151 2.93 -12.85 7.70
C HIS A 151 2.17 -11.64 7.16
N LEU A 152 2.11 -11.47 5.83
CA LEU A 152 1.33 -10.39 5.22
C LEU A 152 -0.16 -10.65 5.39
N ILE A 153 -0.62 -11.86 5.06
CA ILE A 153 -2.05 -12.19 5.16
C ILE A 153 -2.49 -12.31 6.63
N GLU A 154 -1.65 -12.81 7.53
CA GLU A 154 -1.92 -12.81 8.96
C GLU A 154 -2.19 -11.38 9.45
N LYS A 155 -1.34 -10.41 9.07
CA LYS A 155 -1.53 -9.02 9.45
C LYS A 155 -2.79 -8.40 8.84
N VAL A 156 -3.14 -8.74 7.62
CA VAL A 156 -4.41 -8.32 6.97
C VAL A 156 -5.61 -8.86 7.76
N ARG A 157 -5.59 -10.14 8.16
CA ARG A 157 -6.64 -10.76 8.99
C ARG A 157 -6.82 -10.05 10.33
N GLU A 158 -5.71 -9.74 11.01
CA GLU A 158 -5.74 -8.98 12.27
C GLU A 158 -6.42 -7.61 12.10
N LEU A 159 -6.08 -6.87 11.04
CA LEU A 159 -6.65 -5.54 10.78
C LEU A 159 -8.15 -5.60 10.49
N ILE A 160 -8.62 -6.65 9.80
CA ILE A 160 -10.04 -6.87 9.52
C ILE A 160 -10.79 -7.20 10.81
N ALA A 161 -10.24 -8.11 11.64
CA ALA A 161 -10.84 -8.51 12.92
C ALA A 161 -10.98 -7.30 13.86
N ALA A 162 -9.91 -6.51 14.03
CA ALA A 162 -9.92 -5.32 14.88
C ALA A 162 -10.96 -4.27 14.44
N LYS A 163 -11.20 -4.12 13.13
CA LYS A 163 -12.23 -3.22 12.60
C LYS A 163 -13.64 -3.73 12.82
N GLY A 164 -13.84 -5.05 12.85
CA GLY A 164 -15.13 -5.68 13.14
C GLY A 164 -15.57 -5.50 14.60
N GLU A 165 -14.62 -5.48 15.54
CA GLU A 165 -14.88 -5.29 16.97
C GLU A 165 -15.17 -3.84 17.37
N SER A 166 -14.83 -2.88 16.53
CA SER A 166 -14.99 -1.43 16.80
C SER A 166 -16.32 -0.85 16.32
N LYS A 167 -17.23 -1.67 15.80
CA LYS A 167 -18.60 -1.32 15.39
C LYS A 167 -19.63 -1.79 16.40
#